data_5d0d9d668a2c81af6fea3057313f53f6
#
_entry.id   5d0d9d668a2c81af6fea3057313f53f6
#
_cell.length_a   1.000
_cell.length_b   1.000
_cell.length_c   1.000
_cell.angle_alpha   90.00
_cell.angle_beta   90.00
_cell.angle_gamma   90.00
#
_symmetry.space_group_name_H-M   'P 1'
#
loop_
_entity.id
_entity.type
_entity.pdbx_description
1 polymer ?
#
loop_
_entity_poly.entity_id
_entity_poly.type
_entity_poly.pdbx_seq_one_letter_code
_entity_poly.pdbx_strand_id
1 'polypeptide(L)'
;MTESYVKKLSFTLLDAIPDKDPAVQEQVCSALCSLGEARPEEMLCACEKYLRQHDKLAHPYRAMVLRAMETVLNSHIHELDKDTANIVIFLASSEMTKTKELGCDWQRAASNVLVAVGKRFVNQVMEEVLSKFQPGILPHCSVVETLASLSISNAFGMVPFLPSILSTMLPMLGMAKQDAMRVVFCCALQHFSESTLEYLANLDQAPDPTVRRDAFATDIFSAYDVLFHHWLQSRDAKLRLAVVAALGPMSHLLPSEKLEEQLPKLLPGVLSLYKKHAETFQVSKSLGQILEAAVSVGSRTLEVQLDSLLVALHAQICVPVESSSPLVMSSQKEVLRCFTVLACCSPDRLLAFLLPRLDTSNERLRVGTLQILRHIINSAAAQMEVKKPFILSSMRLPLLDTNNKVKRAVVQVISAMAHHGYLEQPGGKVMVEYIVHQCALPPEQEVRATTSLSLWP
;
A
#
# COMPACT_ATOMS: atom_id res chain seq x y z
N MET A 1 -14.24 35.21 -35.11
CA MET A 1 -14.78 33.97 -34.57
C MET A 1 -15.56 34.29 -33.31
N THR A 2 -16.86 34.02 -33.30
CA THR A 2 -17.71 34.22 -32.10
C THR A 2 -17.22 33.24 -31.03
N GLU A 3 -16.80 33.78 -29.91
CA GLU A 3 -16.41 33.02 -28.73
C GLU A 3 -17.58 32.11 -28.33
N SER A 4 -17.30 30.80 -28.13
CA SER A 4 -18.32 29.82 -27.77
C SER A 4 -19.08 30.26 -26.49
N TYR A 5 -20.38 30.03 -26.45
CA TYR A 5 -21.21 30.30 -25.26
C TYR A 5 -20.67 29.59 -24.01
N VAL A 6 -20.17 28.36 -24.15
CA VAL A 6 -19.59 27.59 -23.05
C VAL A 6 -18.35 28.26 -22.48
N LYS A 7 -17.46 28.79 -23.33
CA LYS A 7 -16.27 29.54 -22.85
C LYS A 7 -16.68 30.78 -22.04
N LYS A 8 -17.64 31.56 -22.52
CA LYS A 8 -18.13 32.76 -21.79
C LYS A 8 -18.74 32.39 -20.44
N LEU A 9 -19.55 31.34 -20.39
CA LEU A 9 -20.17 30.88 -19.16
C LEU A 9 -19.10 30.33 -18.18
N SER A 10 -18.10 29.60 -18.67
CA SER A 10 -16.98 29.14 -17.85
C SER A 10 -16.22 30.31 -17.23
N PHE A 11 -15.93 31.37 -17.98
CA PHE A 11 -15.27 32.57 -17.43
C PHE A 11 -16.11 33.25 -16.36
N THR A 12 -17.43 33.39 -16.56
CA THR A 12 -18.33 33.98 -15.56
C THR A 12 -18.34 33.18 -14.26
N LEU A 13 -18.33 31.84 -14.36
CA LEU A 13 -18.24 30.96 -13.19
C LEU A 13 -16.87 31.07 -12.50
N LEU A 14 -15.78 31.11 -13.27
CA LEU A 14 -14.43 31.25 -12.75
C LEU A 14 -14.25 32.58 -11.99
N ASP A 15 -14.84 33.68 -12.45
CA ASP A 15 -14.83 34.96 -11.76
C ASP A 15 -15.57 34.95 -10.41
N ALA A 16 -16.47 33.97 -10.21
CA ALA A 16 -17.20 33.78 -8.95
C ALA A 16 -16.46 32.82 -7.97
N ILE A 17 -15.38 32.16 -8.38
CA ILE A 17 -14.60 31.24 -7.49
C ILE A 17 -14.06 31.97 -6.25
N PRO A 18 -13.55 33.22 -6.31
CA PRO A 18 -13.06 33.92 -5.14
C PRO A 18 -14.15 34.44 -4.17
N ASP A 19 -15.36 33.92 -4.26
CA ASP A 19 -16.43 34.24 -3.30
C ASP A 19 -16.03 33.81 -1.88
N LYS A 20 -16.53 34.54 -0.89
CA LYS A 20 -16.25 34.26 0.53
C LYS A 20 -17.08 33.09 1.09
N ASP A 21 -18.20 32.78 0.44
CA ASP A 21 -19.11 31.73 0.86
C ASP A 21 -18.67 30.35 0.28
N PRO A 22 -18.28 29.39 1.13
CA PRO A 22 -17.91 28.05 0.66
C PRO A 22 -19.02 27.35 -0.13
N ALA A 23 -20.28 27.62 0.16
CA ALA A 23 -21.39 27.02 -0.57
C ALA A 23 -21.46 27.54 -2.01
N VAL A 24 -21.15 28.81 -2.23
CA VAL A 24 -21.04 29.40 -3.58
C VAL A 24 -19.87 28.78 -4.33
N GLN A 25 -18.71 28.63 -3.68
CA GLN A 25 -17.54 28.01 -4.27
C GLN A 25 -17.84 26.57 -4.73
N GLU A 26 -18.52 25.77 -3.90
CA GLU A 26 -18.90 24.39 -4.23
C GLU A 26 -19.86 24.35 -5.43
N GLN A 27 -20.85 25.22 -5.46
CA GLN A 27 -21.80 25.31 -6.58
C GLN A 27 -21.12 25.74 -7.89
N VAL A 28 -20.19 26.68 -7.81
CA VAL A 28 -19.39 27.10 -8.98
C VAL A 28 -18.56 25.95 -9.52
N CYS A 29 -17.87 25.20 -8.65
CA CYS A 29 -17.09 24.04 -9.06
C CYS A 29 -17.99 22.96 -9.68
N SER A 30 -19.15 22.68 -9.08
CA SER A 30 -20.13 21.73 -9.62
C SER A 30 -20.63 22.16 -11.01
N ALA A 31 -20.95 23.44 -11.19
CA ALA A 31 -21.39 23.99 -12.49
C ALA A 31 -20.28 23.91 -13.55
N LEU A 32 -19.02 24.19 -13.17
CA LEU A 32 -17.87 24.01 -14.07
C LEU A 32 -17.70 22.57 -14.50
N CYS A 33 -17.82 21.62 -13.58
CA CYS A 33 -17.75 20.19 -13.90
C CYS A 33 -18.89 19.81 -14.86
N SER A 34 -20.12 20.25 -14.63
CA SER A 34 -21.25 19.98 -15.52
C SER A 34 -21.06 20.58 -16.93
N LEU A 35 -20.44 21.77 -17.03
CA LEU A 35 -20.05 22.31 -18.35
C LEU A 35 -18.98 21.46 -19.02
N GLY A 36 -18.02 20.95 -18.23
CA GLY A 36 -16.98 20.04 -18.71
C GLY A 36 -17.52 18.68 -19.18
N GLU A 37 -18.59 18.17 -18.56
CA GLU A 37 -19.30 16.98 -19.03
C GLU A 37 -19.90 17.17 -20.42
N ALA A 38 -20.41 18.36 -20.71
CA ALA A 38 -21.01 18.67 -22.01
C ALA A 38 -19.96 19.05 -23.08
N ARG A 39 -18.93 19.77 -22.71
CA ARG A 39 -17.87 20.29 -23.60
C ARG A 39 -16.51 20.35 -22.89
N PRO A 40 -15.81 19.20 -22.75
CA PRO A 40 -14.59 19.09 -21.97
C PRO A 40 -13.47 20.01 -22.48
N GLU A 41 -13.22 20.04 -23.77
CA GLU A 41 -12.14 20.85 -24.35
C GLU A 41 -12.34 22.35 -24.15
N GLU A 42 -13.57 22.83 -24.33
CA GLU A 42 -13.89 24.25 -24.18
C GLU A 42 -13.76 24.72 -22.72
N MET A 43 -14.20 23.89 -21.77
CA MET A 43 -14.07 24.16 -20.35
C MET A 43 -12.60 24.17 -19.91
N LEU A 44 -11.81 23.16 -20.32
CA LEU A 44 -10.39 23.04 -20.00
C LEU A 44 -9.59 24.23 -20.55
N CYS A 45 -9.82 24.62 -21.80
CA CYS A 45 -9.20 25.80 -22.39
C CYS A 45 -9.58 27.11 -21.68
N ALA A 46 -10.85 27.22 -21.21
CA ALA A 46 -11.27 28.39 -20.46
C ALA A 46 -10.57 28.46 -19.09
N CYS A 47 -10.47 27.34 -18.37
CA CYS A 47 -9.74 27.24 -17.11
C CYS A 47 -8.25 27.58 -17.27
N GLU A 48 -7.60 27.06 -18.30
CA GLU A 48 -6.20 27.35 -18.60
C GLU A 48 -5.99 28.85 -18.83
N LYS A 49 -6.79 29.44 -19.71
CA LYS A 49 -6.71 30.87 -20.03
C LYS A 49 -6.96 31.75 -18.79
N TYR A 50 -7.94 31.35 -17.95
CA TYR A 50 -8.26 32.08 -16.72
C TYR A 50 -7.07 32.04 -15.75
N LEU A 51 -6.51 30.88 -15.45
CA LEU A 51 -5.38 30.73 -14.53
C LEU A 51 -4.14 31.48 -15.02
N ARG A 52 -3.93 31.53 -16.33
CA ARG A 52 -2.81 32.25 -16.93
C ARG A 52 -3.01 33.79 -16.88
N GLN A 53 -4.21 34.24 -17.00
CA GLN A 53 -4.52 35.68 -16.92
C GLN A 53 -4.56 36.23 -15.48
N HIS A 54 -4.80 35.34 -14.48
CA HIS A 54 -4.96 35.71 -13.08
C HIS A 54 -3.80 35.18 -12.22
N ASP A 55 -2.58 35.59 -12.51
CA ASP A 55 -1.38 35.15 -11.77
C ASP A 55 -1.42 35.49 -10.27
N LYS A 56 -2.18 36.50 -9.87
CA LYS A 56 -2.34 36.92 -8.47
C LYS A 56 -3.49 36.23 -7.75
N LEU A 57 -4.20 35.30 -8.42
CA LEU A 57 -5.27 34.51 -7.79
C LEU A 57 -4.67 33.67 -6.66
N ALA A 58 -5.30 33.72 -5.48
CA ALA A 58 -4.81 33.02 -4.31
C ALA A 58 -4.79 31.48 -4.51
N HIS A 59 -3.82 30.83 -3.90
CA HIS A 59 -3.54 29.40 -4.07
C HIS A 59 -4.75 28.48 -3.85
N PRO A 60 -5.63 28.68 -2.83
CA PRO A 60 -6.80 27.84 -2.66
C PRO A 60 -7.76 27.86 -3.86
N TYR A 61 -7.95 29.03 -4.47
CA TYR A 61 -8.82 29.17 -5.63
C TYR A 61 -8.22 28.56 -6.89
N ARG A 62 -6.89 28.69 -7.06
CA ARG A 62 -6.16 27.98 -8.12
C ARG A 62 -6.32 26.48 -7.99
N ALA A 63 -6.19 25.95 -6.76
CA ALA A 63 -6.39 24.54 -6.48
C ALA A 63 -7.81 24.08 -6.82
N MET A 64 -8.83 24.89 -6.56
CA MET A 64 -10.23 24.58 -6.91
C MET A 64 -10.42 24.44 -8.42
N VAL A 65 -9.88 25.38 -9.21
CA VAL A 65 -9.93 25.30 -10.68
C VAL A 65 -9.24 24.04 -11.19
N LEU A 66 -8.04 23.74 -10.69
CA LEU A 66 -7.30 22.54 -11.09
C LEU A 66 -8.03 21.25 -10.71
N ARG A 67 -8.68 21.18 -9.56
CA ARG A 67 -9.53 20.04 -9.17
C ARG A 67 -10.74 19.85 -10.08
N ALA A 68 -11.39 20.96 -10.51
CA ALA A 68 -12.46 20.87 -11.48
C ALA A 68 -11.94 20.32 -12.83
N MET A 69 -10.76 20.79 -13.29
CA MET A 69 -10.09 20.24 -14.47
C MET A 69 -9.78 18.75 -14.32
N GLU A 70 -9.23 18.32 -13.18
CA GLU A 70 -8.94 16.92 -12.86
C GLU A 70 -10.21 16.05 -12.96
N THR A 71 -11.33 16.51 -12.40
CA THR A 71 -12.62 15.81 -12.44
C THR A 71 -13.08 15.57 -13.87
N VAL A 72 -13.06 16.60 -14.70
CA VAL A 72 -13.45 16.53 -16.11
C VAL A 72 -12.52 15.62 -16.89
N LEU A 73 -11.21 15.71 -16.68
CA LEU A 73 -10.21 14.85 -17.33
C LEU A 73 -10.39 13.37 -16.97
N ASN A 74 -10.66 13.07 -15.71
CA ASN A 74 -10.88 11.68 -15.29
C ASN A 74 -12.10 11.03 -15.95
N SER A 75 -13.12 11.82 -16.26
CA SER A 75 -14.36 11.33 -16.90
C SER A 75 -14.28 11.32 -18.43
N HIS A 76 -13.61 12.30 -19.05
CA HIS A 76 -13.67 12.56 -20.50
C HIS A 76 -12.32 12.55 -21.21
N ILE A 77 -11.31 11.90 -20.62
CA ILE A 77 -9.96 11.84 -21.22
C ILE A 77 -9.94 11.24 -22.63
N HIS A 78 -10.89 10.36 -22.96
CA HIS A 78 -10.98 9.72 -24.26
C HIS A 78 -11.50 10.64 -25.36
N GLU A 79 -12.17 11.73 -25.02
CA GLU A 79 -12.70 12.72 -25.94
C GLU A 79 -11.71 13.85 -26.24
N LEU A 80 -10.65 13.97 -25.43
CA LEU A 80 -9.68 15.06 -25.50
C LEU A 80 -8.78 14.94 -26.73
N ASP A 81 -8.59 16.03 -27.47
CA ASP A 81 -7.60 16.10 -28.52
C ASP A 81 -6.18 16.34 -27.99
N LYS A 82 -5.18 16.10 -28.85
CA LYS A 82 -3.76 16.22 -28.47
C LYS A 82 -3.37 17.69 -28.16
N ASP A 83 -3.95 18.63 -28.85
CA ASP A 83 -3.58 20.05 -28.70
C ASP A 83 -4.10 20.60 -27.36
N THR A 84 -5.34 20.29 -27.00
CA THR A 84 -5.89 20.62 -25.70
C THR A 84 -5.13 19.89 -24.58
N ALA A 85 -4.78 18.62 -24.77
CA ALA A 85 -3.95 17.89 -23.82
C ALA A 85 -2.61 18.58 -23.56
N ASN A 86 -1.89 19.01 -24.61
CA ASN A 86 -0.64 19.73 -24.49
C ASN A 86 -0.77 21.05 -23.74
N ILE A 87 -1.83 21.82 -23.99
CA ILE A 87 -2.11 23.08 -23.29
C ILE A 87 -2.31 22.82 -21.79
N VAL A 88 -3.09 21.82 -21.44
CA VAL A 88 -3.34 21.43 -20.04
C VAL A 88 -2.07 20.91 -19.36
N ILE A 89 -1.28 20.08 -20.05
CA ILE A 89 0.00 19.55 -19.54
C ILE A 89 0.95 20.71 -19.20
N PHE A 90 1.12 21.66 -20.11
CA PHE A 90 2.01 22.79 -19.91
C PHE A 90 1.55 23.68 -18.75
N LEU A 91 0.25 23.97 -18.64
CA LEU A 91 -0.32 24.72 -17.52
C LEU A 91 -0.02 24.00 -16.19
N ALA A 92 -0.42 22.74 -16.06
CA ALA A 92 -0.29 21.97 -14.83
C ALA A 92 1.18 21.80 -14.41
N SER A 93 2.08 21.57 -15.36
CA SER A 93 3.53 21.50 -15.14
C SER A 93 4.11 22.81 -14.61
N SER A 94 3.63 23.94 -15.14
CA SER A 94 4.01 25.28 -14.66
C SER A 94 3.47 25.54 -13.25
N GLU A 95 2.19 25.27 -13.00
CA GLU A 95 1.54 25.47 -11.70
C GLU A 95 2.20 24.61 -10.60
N MET A 96 2.57 23.37 -10.91
CA MET A 96 3.18 22.42 -9.99
C MET A 96 4.51 22.90 -9.42
N THR A 97 5.28 23.71 -10.16
CA THR A 97 6.64 24.14 -9.78
C THR A 97 6.76 25.63 -9.48
N LYS A 98 5.65 26.37 -9.43
CA LYS A 98 5.64 27.84 -9.25
C LYS A 98 6.16 28.29 -7.89
N THR A 99 5.97 27.52 -6.83
CA THR A 99 6.45 27.84 -5.47
C THR A 99 7.40 26.79 -4.94
N LYS A 100 8.35 27.22 -4.11
CA LYS A 100 9.29 26.32 -3.42
C LYS A 100 8.73 25.73 -2.12
N GLU A 101 7.57 26.16 -1.67
CA GLU A 101 6.91 25.60 -0.50
C GLU A 101 6.54 24.15 -0.75
N LEU A 102 6.77 23.29 0.24
CA LEU A 102 6.49 21.86 0.13
C LEU A 102 5.04 21.57 0.57
N GLY A 103 4.36 20.72 -0.20
CA GLY A 103 3.09 20.12 0.22
C GLY A 103 1.86 21.00 0.10
N CYS A 104 1.87 22.07 -0.71
CA CYS A 104 0.70 22.90 -0.96
C CYS A 104 -0.38 22.13 -1.73
N ASP A 105 -1.65 22.30 -1.32
CA ASP A 105 -2.81 21.70 -2.01
C ASP A 105 -2.87 22.05 -3.50
N TRP A 106 -2.44 23.24 -3.84
CA TRP A 106 -2.37 23.73 -5.21
C TRP A 106 -1.40 22.92 -6.07
N GLN A 107 -0.17 22.64 -5.58
CA GLN A 107 0.82 21.82 -6.29
C GLN A 107 0.32 20.40 -6.49
N ARG A 108 -0.34 19.84 -5.46
CA ARG A 108 -0.95 18.51 -5.54
C ARG A 108 -2.08 18.48 -6.57
N ALA A 109 -2.93 19.50 -6.61
CA ALA A 109 -3.98 19.59 -7.61
C ALA A 109 -3.41 19.67 -9.04
N ALA A 110 -2.33 20.42 -9.24
CA ALA A 110 -1.63 20.49 -10.53
C ALA A 110 -1.00 19.14 -10.91
N SER A 111 -0.37 18.47 -9.97
CA SER A 111 0.16 17.10 -10.16
C SER A 111 -0.95 16.12 -10.56
N ASN A 112 -2.09 16.17 -9.90
CA ASN A 112 -3.24 15.31 -10.21
C ASN A 112 -3.79 15.53 -11.62
N VAL A 113 -3.78 16.76 -12.11
CA VAL A 113 -4.14 17.07 -13.51
C VAL A 113 -3.18 16.36 -14.47
N LEU A 114 -1.86 16.41 -14.23
CA LEU A 114 -0.87 15.70 -15.04
C LEU A 114 -1.08 14.19 -15.01
N VAL A 115 -1.38 13.63 -13.84
CA VAL A 115 -1.67 12.20 -13.67
C VAL A 115 -2.93 11.81 -14.46
N ALA A 116 -3.99 12.61 -14.39
CA ALA A 116 -5.21 12.36 -15.15
C ALA A 116 -4.98 12.36 -16.67
N VAL A 117 -4.26 13.35 -17.19
CA VAL A 117 -3.89 13.41 -18.61
C VAL A 117 -2.96 12.26 -19.01
N GLY A 118 -2.07 11.87 -18.12
CA GLY A 118 -1.10 10.78 -18.31
C GLY A 118 -1.73 9.39 -18.50
N LYS A 119 -2.99 9.21 -18.16
CA LYS A 119 -3.72 7.95 -18.44
C LYS A 119 -3.80 7.65 -19.94
N ARG A 120 -3.87 8.67 -20.78
CA ARG A 120 -3.92 8.54 -22.25
C ARG A 120 -2.71 9.13 -22.96
N PHE A 121 -2.21 10.27 -22.49
CA PHE A 121 -1.15 11.05 -23.14
C PHE A 121 0.17 10.94 -22.37
N VAL A 122 0.55 9.74 -21.93
CA VAL A 122 1.71 9.51 -21.06
C VAL A 122 3.01 10.05 -21.67
N ASN A 123 3.22 9.89 -22.97
CA ASN A 123 4.45 10.33 -23.64
C ASN A 123 4.60 11.85 -23.58
N GLN A 124 3.53 12.61 -23.83
CA GLN A 124 3.53 14.07 -23.77
C GLN A 124 3.74 14.57 -22.33
N VAL A 125 3.08 13.92 -21.36
CA VAL A 125 3.30 14.23 -19.94
C VAL A 125 4.74 13.94 -19.54
N MET A 126 5.30 12.82 -19.96
CA MET A 126 6.68 12.45 -19.65
C MET A 126 7.69 13.40 -20.27
N GLU A 127 7.50 13.81 -21.52
CA GLU A 127 8.35 14.80 -22.19
C GLU A 127 8.43 16.10 -21.38
N GLU A 128 7.28 16.61 -20.92
CA GLU A 128 7.21 17.85 -20.13
C GLU A 128 7.78 17.66 -18.71
N VAL A 129 7.41 16.60 -18.01
CA VAL A 129 7.84 16.37 -16.62
C VAL A 129 9.33 16.06 -16.54
N LEU A 130 9.87 15.26 -17.47
CA LEU A 130 11.29 14.93 -17.53
C LEU A 130 12.16 16.14 -17.92
N SER A 131 11.61 17.15 -18.58
CA SER A 131 12.32 18.41 -18.82
C SER A 131 12.73 19.11 -17.51
N LYS A 132 12.01 18.84 -16.41
CA LYS A 132 12.25 19.36 -15.05
C LYS A 132 12.99 18.36 -14.15
N PHE A 133 13.33 17.19 -14.67
CA PHE A 133 14.02 16.09 -13.96
C PHE A 133 15.36 15.82 -14.63
N GLN A 134 16.34 16.71 -14.38
CA GLN A 134 17.63 16.69 -15.05
C GLN A 134 18.74 16.11 -14.18
N PRO A 135 19.71 15.39 -14.75
CA PRO A 135 20.86 14.85 -14.03
C PRO A 135 21.64 15.94 -13.27
N GLY A 136 22.03 15.63 -12.04
CA GLY A 136 22.90 16.52 -11.23
C GLY A 136 22.20 17.72 -10.59
N ILE A 137 20.90 17.87 -10.78
CA ILE A 137 20.09 18.94 -10.17
C ILE A 137 18.98 18.30 -9.35
N LEU A 138 18.88 18.68 -8.06
CA LEU A 138 17.77 18.22 -7.22
C LEU A 138 16.45 18.82 -7.74
N PRO A 139 15.48 18.00 -8.17
CA PRO A 139 14.24 18.48 -8.73
C PRO A 139 13.32 19.06 -7.65
N HIS A 140 12.30 19.78 -8.07
CA HIS A 140 11.19 20.12 -7.18
C HIS A 140 10.50 18.83 -6.70
N CYS A 141 10.10 18.76 -5.42
CA CYS A 141 9.49 17.57 -4.84
C CYS A 141 8.26 17.09 -5.61
N SER A 142 7.41 18.05 -6.06
CA SER A 142 6.21 17.74 -6.85
C SER A 142 6.51 17.04 -8.18
N VAL A 143 7.70 17.23 -8.76
CA VAL A 143 8.13 16.49 -9.97
C VAL A 143 8.27 15.01 -9.65
N VAL A 144 8.95 14.69 -8.56
CA VAL A 144 9.16 13.29 -8.13
C VAL A 144 7.83 12.66 -7.69
N GLU A 145 7.01 13.39 -6.95
CA GLU A 145 5.66 12.95 -6.55
C GLU A 145 4.76 12.66 -7.76
N THR A 146 4.84 13.51 -8.80
CA THR A 146 4.10 13.31 -10.05
C THR A 146 4.55 12.06 -10.79
N LEU A 147 5.86 11.84 -10.91
CA LEU A 147 6.41 10.61 -11.51
C LEU A 147 5.95 9.36 -10.75
N ALA A 148 5.98 9.41 -9.43
CA ALA A 148 5.49 8.33 -8.56
C ALA A 148 4.00 8.04 -8.80
N SER A 149 3.17 9.08 -8.81
CA SER A 149 1.73 8.95 -9.03
C SER A 149 1.37 8.46 -10.44
N LEU A 150 2.11 8.90 -11.46
CA LEU A 150 1.96 8.41 -12.83
C LEU A 150 2.27 6.92 -12.91
N SER A 151 3.29 6.44 -12.21
CA SER A 151 3.66 5.02 -12.22
C SER A 151 2.54 4.13 -11.67
N ILE A 152 1.81 4.57 -10.65
CA ILE A 152 0.67 3.85 -10.08
C ILE A 152 -0.57 3.96 -10.96
N SER A 153 -0.85 5.13 -11.53
CA SER A 153 -2.06 5.34 -12.33
C SER A 153 -1.99 4.75 -13.73
N ASN A 154 -0.78 4.61 -14.28
CA ASN A 154 -0.51 4.05 -15.61
C ASN A 154 0.83 3.29 -15.63
N ALA A 155 0.87 2.14 -14.94
CA ALA A 155 2.06 1.29 -14.88
C ALA A 155 2.55 0.88 -16.28
N PHE A 156 1.65 0.49 -17.17
CA PHE A 156 1.99 0.05 -18.52
C PHE A 156 2.60 1.15 -19.39
N GLY A 157 2.18 2.40 -19.22
CA GLY A 157 2.76 3.53 -19.91
C GLY A 157 4.07 4.03 -19.29
N MET A 158 4.21 3.89 -17.96
CA MET A 158 5.34 4.46 -17.20
C MET A 158 6.57 3.55 -17.11
N VAL A 159 6.37 2.23 -16.94
CA VAL A 159 7.49 1.29 -16.67
C VAL A 159 8.59 1.35 -17.74
N PRO A 160 8.31 1.51 -19.04
CA PRO A 160 9.37 1.69 -20.05
C PRO A 160 10.29 2.89 -19.81
N PHE A 161 9.83 3.94 -19.12
CA PHE A 161 10.65 5.11 -18.78
C PHE A 161 11.46 4.94 -17.50
N LEU A 162 11.09 3.99 -16.63
CA LEU A 162 11.67 3.84 -15.28
C LEU A 162 13.18 3.56 -15.27
N PRO A 163 13.78 2.76 -16.19
CA PRO A 163 15.23 2.59 -16.20
C PRO A 163 15.99 3.92 -16.32
N SER A 164 15.54 4.81 -17.20
CA SER A 164 16.12 6.14 -17.36
C SER A 164 15.87 7.04 -16.14
N ILE A 165 14.67 6.98 -15.56
CA ILE A 165 14.30 7.74 -14.36
C ILE A 165 15.15 7.30 -13.17
N LEU A 166 15.30 6.00 -12.93
CA LEU A 166 16.11 5.45 -11.84
C LEU A 166 17.57 5.84 -11.96
N SER A 167 18.15 5.68 -13.17
CA SER A 167 19.52 6.07 -13.45
C SER A 167 19.79 7.55 -13.19
N THR A 168 18.83 8.43 -13.54
CA THR A 168 18.91 9.87 -13.27
C THR A 168 18.74 10.19 -11.80
N MET A 169 17.87 9.45 -11.07
CA MET A 169 17.53 9.70 -9.69
C MET A 169 18.60 9.27 -8.70
N LEU A 170 19.36 8.21 -8.99
CA LEU A 170 20.35 7.66 -8.06
C LEU A 170 21.33 8.71 -7.51
N PRO A 171 21.98 9.56 -8.34
CA PRO A 171 22.87 10.61 -7.83
C PRO A 171 22.13 11.64 -6.95
N MET A 172 20.84 11.86 -7.19
CA MET A 172 20.02 12.83 -6.44
C MET A 172 19.76 12.37 -5.01
N LEU A 173 19.73 11.05 -4.74
CA LEU A 173 19.54 10.51 -3.39
C LEU A 173 20.63 11.03 -2.44
N GLY A 174 21.88 11.06 -2.87
CA GLY A 174 23.00 11.63 -2.10
C GLY A 174 22.93 13.14 -1.90
N MET A 175 22.20 13.85 -2.74
CA MET A 175 21.99 15.30 -2.66
C MET A 175 20.86 15.69 -1.70
N ALA A 176 19.94 14.79 -1.38
CA ALA A 176 18.79 15.03 -0.52
C ALA A 176 19.23 15.17 0.95
N LYS A 177 19.34 16.41 1.45
CA LYS A 177 19.71 16.70 2.83
C LYS A 177 18.52 16.77 3.78
N GLN A 178 17.35 17.19 3.29
CA GLN A 178 16.14 17.33 4.08
C GLN A 178 15.36 16.01 4.12
N ASP A 179 14.92 15.62 5.32
CA ASP A 179 14.15 14.38 5.50
C ASP A 179 12.83 14.38 4.72
N ALA A 180 12.19 15.54 4.57
CA ALA A 180 10.99 15.68 3.74
C ALA A 180 11.23 15.25 2.28
N MET A 181 12.36 15.65 1.68
CA MET A 181 12.71 15.25 0.32
C MET A 181 13.09 13.76 0.24
N ARG A 182 13.76 13.24 1.27
CA ARG A 182 14.06 11.80 1.37
C ARG A 182 12.79 10.95 1.42
N VAL A 183 11.77 11.40 2.15
CA VAL A 183 10.44 10.74 2.18
C VAL A 183 9.84 10.70 0.78
N VAL A 184 9.90 11.79 0.02
CA VAL A 184 9.40 11.84 -1.37
C VAL A 184 10.12 10.81 -2.25
N PHE A 185 11.44 10.71 -2.16
CA PHE A 185 12.20 9.70 -2.90
C PHE A 185 11.85 8.26 -2.47
N CYS A 186 11.66 8.02 -1.18
CA CYS A 186 11.20 6.71 -0.69
C CYS A 186 9.84 6.32 -1.28
N CYS A 187 8.88 7.25 -1.25
CA CYS A 187 7.57 7.02 -1.84
C CYS A 187 7.65 6.75 -3.35
N ALA A 188 8.50 7.49 -4.06
CA ALA A 188 8.71 7.27 -5.48
C ALA A 188 9.31 5.88 -5.76
N LEU A 189 10.35 5.48 -5.03
CA LEU A 189 10.97 4.15 -5.18
C LEU A 189 10.00 3.01 -4.83
N GLN A 190 9.15 3.19 -3.82
CA GLN A 190 8.07 2.26 -3.51
C GLN A 190 7.14 2.10 -4.71
N HIS A 191 6.60 3.19 -5.23
CA HIS A 191 5.63 3.18 -6.32
C HIS A 191 6.24 2.67 -7.64
N PHE A 192 7.47 3.05 -7.95
CA PHE A 192 8.19 2.52 -9.13
C PHE A 192 8.40 1.01 -9.03
N SER A 193 8.73 0.51 -7.84
CA SER A 193 8.92 -0.91 -7.62
C SER A 193 7.59 -1.67 -7.72
N GLU A 194 6.52 -1.16 -7.11
CA GLU A 194 5.17 -1.74 -7.21
C GLU A 194 4.68 -1.79 -8.67
N SER A 195 4.85 -0.70 -9.42
CA SER A 195 4.46 -0.61 -10.83
C SER A 195 5.27 -1.54 -11.72
N THR A 196 6.56 -1.67 -11.45
CA THR A 196 7.43 -2.61 -12.17
C THR A 196 7.00 -4.06 -11.93
N LEU A 197 6.66 -4.41 -10.69
CA LEU A 197 6.15 -5.74 -10.35
C LEU A 197 4.80 -6.04 -11.04
N GLU A 198 3.90 -5.06 -11.07
CA GLU A 198 2.63 -5.17 -11.78
C GLU A 198 2.84 -5.39 -13.28
N TYR A 199 3.74 -4.62 -13.88
CA TYR A 199 4.09 -4.74 -15.31
C TYR A 199 4.66 -6.13 -15.63
N LEU A 200 5.62 -6.60 -14.82
CA LEU A 200 6.26 -7.90 -15.00
C LEU A 200 5.31 -9.08 -14.79
N ALA A 201 4.32 -8.92 -13.93
CA ALA A 201 3.28 -9.92 -13.71
C ALA A 201 2.27 -10.03 -14.86
N ASN A 202 2.15 -8.99 -15.71
CA ASN A 202 1.17 -8.88 -16.79
C ASN A 202 1.84 -8.57 -18.15
N LEU A 203 2.97 -9.19 -18.44
CA LEU A 203 3.74 -8.97 -19.68
C LEU A 203 2.95 -9.28 -20.96
N ASP A 204 1.98 -10.16 -20.88
CA ASP A 204 1.06 -10.50 -21.99
C ASP A 204 0.19 -9.32 -22.42
N GLN A 205 -0.09 -8.38 -21.53
CA GLN A 205 -0.86 -7.17 -21.77
C GLN A 205 0.01 -5.93 -21.95
N ALA A 206 1.31 -6.06 -21.75
CA ALA A 206 2.25 -4.95 -21.74
C ALA A 206 2.55 -4.45 -23.17
N PRO A 207 2.70 -3.11 -23.37
CA PRO A 207 3.10 -2.54 -24.66
C PRO A 207 4.47 -3.04 -25.13
N ASP A 208 5.39 -3.29 -24.20
CA ASP A 208 6.70 -3.87 -24.46
C ASP A 208 6.90 -5.14 -23.61
N PRO A 209 6.61 -6.33 -24.16
CA PRO A 209 6.79 -7.58 -23.44
C PRO A 209 8.27 -8.01 -23.30
N THR A 210 9.22 -7.25 -23.85
CA THR A 210 10.66 -7.55 -23.75
C THR A 210 11.30 -7.00 -22.47
N VAL A 211 10.58 -6.17 -21.71
CA VAL A 211 11.05 -5.63 -20.44
C VAL A 211 11.31 -6.77 -19.46
N ARG A 212 12.53 -6.75 -18.88
CA ARG A 212 12.98 -7.76 -17.92
C ARG A 212 13.33 -7.15 -16.59
N ARG A 213 13.21 -7.94 -15.54
CA ARG A 213 13.58 -7.58 -14.15
C ARG A 213 15.03 -7.07 -14.06
N ASP A 214 15.95 -7.65 -14.81
CA ASP A 214 17.38 -7.29 -14.78
C ASP A 214 17.64 -5.85 -15.19
N ALA A 215 16.78 -5.25 -16.01
CA ALA A 215 16.89 -3.84 -16.41
C ALA A 215 16.79 -2.87 -15.21
N PHE A 216 16.16 -3.28 -14.12
CA PHE A 216 15.93 -2.47 -12.91
C PHE A 216 16.83 -2.86 -11.75
N ALA A 217 17.31 -4.09 -11.72
CA ALA A 217 17.90 -4.73 -10.55
C ALA A 217 19.13 -3.97 -9.99
N THR A 218 20.02 -3.50 -10.83
CA THR A 218 21.25 -2.78 -10.42
C THR A 218 20.91 -1.43 -9.80
N ASP A 219 20.03 -0.66 -10.43
CA ASP A 219 19.65 0.67 -9.95
C ASP A 219 18.81 0.57 -8.68
N ILE A 220 17.90 -0.39 -8.61
CA ILE A 220 17.12 -0.68 -7.40
C ILE A 220 18.04 -1.12 -6.25
N PHE A 221 19.06 -1.94 -6.51
CA PHE A 221 20.00 -2.32 -5.45
C PHE A 221 20.82 -1.13 -4.95
N SER A 222 21.25 -0.25 -5.84
CA SER A 222 21.99 0.97 -5.46
C SER A 222 21.10 1.91 -4.62
N ALA A 223 19.82 2.05 -4.97
CA ALA A 223 18.86 2.80 -4.17
C ALA A 223 18.59 2.13 -2.81
N TYR A 224 18.41 0.81 -2.79
CA TYR A 224 18.26 0.02 -1.57
C TYR A 224 19.41 0.28 -0.57
N ASP A 225 20.64 0.28 -1.06
CA ASP A 225 21.82 0.51 -0.23
C ASP A 225 21.75 1.86 0.50
N VAL A 226 21.37 2.92 -0.20
CA VAL A 226 21.17 4.24 0.40
C VAL A 226 20.04 4.23 1.43
N LEU A 227 18.89 3.66 1.09
CA LEU A 227 17.72 3.64 1.97
C LEU A 227 18.01 2.84 3.24
N PHE A 228 18.49 1.62 3.10
CA PHE A 228 18.66 0.70 4.22
C PHE A 228 19.84 1.08 5.13
N HIS A 229 21.00 1.37 4.55
CA HIS A 229 22.20 1.61 5.34
C HIS A 229 22.34 3.05 5.87
N HIS A 230 21.69 4.04 5.21
CA HIS A 230 21.82 5.44 5.59
C HIS A 230 20.53 6.04 6.13
N TRP A 231 19.40 5.89 5.44
CA TRP A 231 18.17 6.59 5.80
C TRP A 231 17.33 5.88 6.86
N LEU A 232 17.40 4.57 6.96
CA LEU A 232 16.69 3.81 8.00
C LEU A 232 17.16 4.17 9.43
N GLN A 233 18.37 4.70 9.55
CA GLN A 233 18.93 5.14 10.84
C GLN A 233 18.51 6.57 11.23
N SER A 234 17.73 7.26 10.42
CA SER A 234 17.23 8.61 10.73
C SER A 234 16.47 8.64 12.05
N ARG A 235 16.54 9.80 12.72
CA ARG A 235 15.73 10.09 13.92
C ARG A 235 14.27 10.39 13.55
N ASP A 236 14.00 10.81 12.34
CA ASP A 236 12.64 11.07 11.83
C ASP A 236 11.86 9.77 11.65
N ALA A 237 10.76 9.65 12.40
CA ALA A 237 9.89 8.47 12.37
C ALA A 237 9.19 8.30 11.01
N LYS A 238 8.79 9.41 10.37
CA LYS A 238 8.12 9.41 9.07
C LYS A 238 9.07 8.90 7.98
N LEU A 239 10.33 9.33 8.01
CA LEU A 239 11.33 8.83 7.07
C LEU A 239 11.59 7.34 7.26
N ARG A 240 11.76 6.85 8.50
CA ARG A 240 11.95 5.41 8.75
C ARG A 240 10.81 4.57 8.19
N LEU A 241 9.55 5.01 8.40
CA LEU A 241 8.38 4.31 7.86
C LEU A 241 8.32 4.35 6.35
N ALA A 242 8.68 5.48 5.72
CA ALA A 242 8.76 5.61 4.27
C ALA A 242 9.85 4.70 3.68
N VAL A 243 11.01 4.60 4.33
CA VAL A 243 12.08 3.67 3.94
C VAL A 243 11.57 2.23 3.97
N VAL A 244 10.96 1.81 5.07
CA VAL A 244 10.43 0.44 5.19
C VAL A 244 9.37 0.15 4.14
N ALA A 245 8.47 1.09 3.88
CA ALA A 245 7.46 0.95 2.84
C ALA A 245 8.07 0.71 1.45
N ALA A 246 9.21 1.33 1.15
CA ALA A 246 9.93 1.12 -0.11
C ALA A 246 10.68 -0.21 -0.15
N LEU A 247 11.30 -0.63 0.96
CA LEU A 247 12.11 -1.86 1.02
C LEU A 247 11.30 -3.12 0.71
N GLY A 248 10.01 -3.16 1.06
CA GLY A 248 9.14 -4.30 0.76
C GLY A 248 9.09 -4.64 -0.73
N PRO A 249 8.52 -3.78 -1.58
CA PRO A 249 8.45 -4.04 -3.02
C PRO A 249 9.83 -4.06 -3.69
N MET A 250 10.81 -3.27 -3.24
CA MET A 250 12.17 -3.29 -3.77
C MET A 250 12.82 -4.65 -3.60
N SER A 251 12.55 -5.37 -2.53
CA SER A 251 13.12 -6.69 -2.25
C SER A 251 12.80 -7.71 -3.35
N HIS A 252 11.65 -7.60 -4.00
CA HIS A 252 11.27 -8.45 -5.13
C HIS A 252 12.07 -8.14 -6.41
N LEU A 253 12.67 -6.96 -6.52
CA LEU A 253 13.44 -6.53 -7.71
C LEU A 253 14.95 -6.69 -7.52
N LEU A 254 15.43 -6.94 -6.31
CA LEU A 254 16.85 -7.18 -6.05
C LEU A 254 17.34 -8.45 -6.76
N PRO A 255 18.61 -8.48 -7.22
CA PRO A 255 19.22 -9.74 -7.64
C PRO A 255 19.18 -10.76 -6.50
N SER A 256 18.91 -12.03 -6.81
CA SER A 256 18.70 -13.08 -5.81
C SER A 256 19.88 -13.22 -4.84
N GLU A 257 21.11 -13.15 -5.37
CA GLU A 257 22.33 -13.21 -4.56
C GLU A 257 22.44 -12.00 -3.61
N LYS A 258 22.08 -10.81 -4.09
CA LYS A 258 22.11 -9.59 -3.29
C LYS A 258 21.04 -9.59 -2.20
N LEU A 259 19.85 -10.07 -2.50
CA LEU A 259 18.82 -10.25 -1.49
C LEU A 259 19.28 -11.19 -0.39
N GLU A 260 19.84 -12.35 -0.74
CA GLU A 260 20.36 -13.33 0.24
C GLU A 260 21.49 -12.74 1.11
N GLU A 261 22.39 -11.94 0.52
CA GLU A 261 23.44 -11.22 1.27
C GLU A 261 22.89 -10.20 2.27
N GLN A 262 21.76 -9.55 1.94
CA GLN A 262 21.18 -8.49 2.76
C GLN A 262 20.23 -9.03 3.85
N LEU A 263 19.56 -10.14 3.64
CA LEU A 263 18.56 -10.69 4.57
C LEU A 263 19.04 -10.84 6.02
N PRO A 264 20.30 -11.26 6.32
CA PRO A 264 20.79 -11.34 7.69
C PRO A 264 20.74 -10.03 8.47
N LYS A 265 20.81 -8.90 7.79
CA LYS A 265 20.71 -7.54 8.37
C LYS A 265 19.31 -6.95 8.19
N LEU A 266 18.70 -7.20 7.04
CA LEU A 266 17.39 -6.63 6.67
C LEU A 266 16.28 -7.12 7.60
N LEU A 267 16.16 -8.43 7.82
CA LEU A 267 15.10 -8.98 8.68
C LEU A 267 15.17 -8.46 10.12
N PRO A 268 16.32 -8.54 10.83
CA PRO A 268 16.42 -7.95 12.18
C PRO A 268 16.21 -6.44 12.20
N GLY A 269 16.68 -5.73 11.16
CA GLY A 269 16.49 -4.29 11.01
C GLY A 269 15.01 -3.90 10.96
N VAL A 270 14.22 -4.58 10.13
CA VAL A 270 12.77 -4.36 10.01
C VAL A 270 12.05 -4.79 11.29
N LEU A 271 12.37 -5.94 11.86
CA LEU A 271 11.77 -6.42 13.13
C LEU A 271 12.00 -5.46 14.29
N SER A 272 13.16 -4.78 14.34
CA SER A 272 13.46 -3.79 15.37
C SER A 272 12.49 -2.61 15.40
N LEU A 273 11.84 -2.33 14.28
CA LEU A 273 10.91 -1.21 14.15
C LEU A 273 9.60 -1.44 14.88
N TYR A 274 9.21 -2.67 15.15
CA TYR A 274 8.05 -2.97 16.00
C TYR A 274 8.16 -2.36 17.41
N LYS A 275 9.39 -2.18 17.91
CA LYS A 275 9.65 -1.55 19.20
C LYS A 275 9.72 -0.03 19.12
N LYS A 276 9.93 0.54 17.94
CA LYS A 276 10.15 1.97 17.73
C LYS A 276 8.91 2.73 17.26
N HIS A 277 7.89 2.03 16.77
CA HIS A 277 6.69 2.63 16.20
C HIS A 277 5.43 2.05 16.84
N ALA A 278 4.48 2.93 17.16
CA ALA A 278 3.17 2.54 17.63
C ALA A 278 2.28 2.02 16.48
N GLU A 279 2.40 2.63 15.30
CA GLU A 279 1.71 2.20 14.09
C GLU A 279 2.60 1.21 13.33
N THR A 280 2.20 -0.06 13.32
CA THR A 280 3.02 -1.16 12.79
C THR A 280 2.54 -1.70 11.43
N PHE A 281 1.47 -1.13 10.87
CA PHE A 281 0.91 -1.59 9.59
C PHE A 281 1.95 -1.64 8.48
N GLN A 282 2.71 -0.56 8.30
CA GLN A 282 3.69 -0.46 7.22
C GLN A 282 4.87 -1.42 7.42
N VAL A 283 5.28 -1.61 8.68
CA VAL A 283 6.31 -2.57 9.05
C VAL A 283 5.87 -4.00 8.71
N SER A 284 4.65 -4.36 9.10
CA SER A 284 4.08 -5.70 8.87
C SER A 284 3.86 -5.97 7.38
N LYS A 285 3.35 -4.99 6.63
CA LYS A 285 3.16 -5.10 5.17
C LYS A 285 4.49 -5.33 4.45
N SER A 286 5.49 -4.52 4.74
CA SER A 286 6.82 -4.65 4.13
C SER A 286 7.51 -5.95 4.52
N LEU A 287 7.38 -6.37 5.77
CA LEU A 287 7.92 -7.65 6.22
C LEU A 287 7.31 -8.81 5.43
N GLY A 288 5.99 -8.81 5.20
CA GLY A 288 5.32 -9.80 4.35
C GLY A 288 5.89 -9.85 2.95
N GLN A 289 6.12 -8.71 2.32
CA GLN A 289 6.71 -8.61 0.98
C GLN A 289 8.17 -9.10 0.95
N ILE A 290 8.97 -8.77 1.97
CA ILE A 290 10.35 -9.26 2.11
C ILE A 290 10.37 -10.78 2.27
N LEU A 291 9.47 -11.34 3.07
CA LEU A 291 9.35 -12.79 3.25
C LEU A 291 8.94 -13.50 1.95
N GLU A 292 7.99 -12.95 1.22
CA GLU A 292 7.61 -13.49 -0.10
C GLU A 292 8.78 -13.47 -1.07
N ALA A 293 9.56 -12.39 -1.10
CA ALA A 293 10.77 -12.29 -1.91
C ALA A 293 11.83 -13.32 -1.48
N ALA A 294 12.06 -13.47 -0.17
CA ALA A 294 13.00 -14.44 0.38
C ALA A 294 12.62 -15.89 0.04
N VAL A 295 11.35 -16.22 0.13
CA VAL A 295 10.82 -17.55 -0.24
C VAL A 295 10.98 -17.80 -1.75
N SER A 296 10.70 -16.79 -2.59
CA SER A 296 10.80 -16.91 -4.04
C SER A 296 12.23 -17.19 -4.54
N VAL A 297 13.25 -16.77 -3.80
CA VAL A 297 14.66 -17.04 -4.11
C VAL A 297 15.22 -18.29 -3.39
N GLY A 298 14.40 -18.95 -2.59
CA GLY A 298 14.84 -20.14 -1.82
C GLY A 298 15.88 -19.81 -0.76
N SER A 299 15.67 -18.73 0.02
CA SER A 299 16.62 -18.22 0.99
C SER A 299 16.94 -19.21 2.11
N ARG A 300 18.23 -19.48 2.32
CA ARG A 300 18.74 -20.22 3.47
C ARG A 300 18.78 -19.36 4.74
N THR A 301 19.00 -18.06 4.58
CA THR A 301 19.00 -17.11 5.70
C THR A 301 17.65 -17.08 6.39
N LEU A 302 16.55 -17.18 5.64
CA LEU A 302 15.21 -17.24 6.22
C LEU A 302 15.07 -18.44 7.17
N GLU A 303 15.60 -19.61 6.82
CA GLU A 303 15.58 -20.81 7.68
C GLU A 303 16.33 -20.57 8.99
N VAL A 304 17.47 -19.90 8.95
CA VAL A 304 18.29 -19.61 10.14
C VAL A 304 17.61 -18.62 11.08
N GLN A 305 16.93 -17.62 10.53
CA GLN A 305 16.31 -16.54 11.30
C GLN A 305 14.84 -16.83 11.67
N LEU A 306 14.29 -17.97 11.27
CA LEU A 306 12.87 -18.29 11.39
C LEU A 306 12.37 -18.22 12.83
N ASP A 307 13.12 -18.72 13.80
CA ASP A 307 12.67 -18.77 15.20
C ASP A 307 12.52 -17.38 15.81
N SER A 308 13.47 -16.48 15.54
CA SER A 308 13.39 -15.07 16.00
C SER A 308 12.24 -14.33 15.30
N LEU A 309 12.02 -14.62 14.03
CA LEU A 309 10.92 -14.07 13.24
C LEU A 309 9.55 -14.52 13.78
N LEU A 310 9.39 -15.81 14.06
CA LEU A 310 8.15 -16.37 14.61
C LEU A 310 7.82 -15.77 15.98
N VAL A 311 8.81 -15.59 16.85
CA VAL A 311 8.63 -14.95 18.17
C VAL A 311 8.15 -13.50 18.00
N ALA A 312 8.78 -12.74 17.12
CA ALA A 312 8.41 -11.34 16.90
C ALA A 312 7.00 -11.20 16.30
N LEU A 313 6.66 -12.00 15.28
CA LEU A 313 5.34 -11.97 14.65
C LEU A 313 4.23 -12.45 15.61
N HIS A 314 4.48 -13.50 16.38
CA HIS A 314 3.54 -13.99 17.38
C HIS A 314 3.23 -12.92 18.43
N ALA A 315 4.25 -12.20 18.90
CA ALA A 315 4.08 -11.10 19.84
C ALA A 315 3.16 -9.99 19.29
N GLN A 316 3.22 -9.70 17.98
CA GLN A 316 2.35 -8.70 17.35
C GLN A 316 0.87 -9.11 17.33
N ILE A 317 0.56 -10.40 17.20
CA ILE A 317 -0.82 -10.90 17.29
C ILE A 317 -1.33 -10.88 18.73
N CYS A 318 -0.46 -11.12 19.72
CA CYS A 318 -0.83 -11.21 21.14
C CYS A 318 -0.95 -9.83 21.82
N VAL A 319 -0.73 -8.71 21.13
CA VAL A 319 -0.96 -7.37 21.69
C VAL A 319 -2.44 -7.16 21.97
N PRO A 320 -2.81 -6.64 23.18
CA PRO A 320 -4.21 -6.37 23.48
C PRO A 320 -4.78 -5.32 22.53
N VAL A 321 -5.90 -5.64 21.92
CA VAL A 321 -6.67 -4.67 21.12
C VAL A 321 -7.58 -3.94 22.11
N GLU A 322 -7.08 -2.88 22.74
CA GLU A 322 -7.86 -2.06 23.69
C GLU A 322 -8.90 -1.17 23.00
N SER A 323 -8.80 -1.02 21.71
CA SER A 323 -9.80 -0.34 20.89
C SER A 323 -9.79 -0.91 19.47
N SER A 324 -10.96 -1.05 18.88
CA SER A 324 -11.18 -1.47 17.50
C SER A 324 -10.69 -0.42 16.49
N SER A 325 -9.44 0.04 16.63
CA SER A 325 -8.83 0.94 15.64
C SER A 325 -8.67 0.19 14.32
N PRO A 326 -9.17 0.72 13.21
CA PRO A 326 -9.01 0.11 11.88
C PRO A 326 -7.55 -0.15 11.50
N LEU A 327 -6.62 0.69 11.98
CA LEU A 327 -5.18 0.55 11.72
C LEU A 327 -4.58 -0.68 12.41
N VAL A 328 -4.99 -0.97 13.66
CA VAL A 328 -4.53 -2.16 14.39
C VAL A 328 -5.04 -3.43 13.70
N MET A 329 -6.30 -3.46 13.29
CA MET A 329 -6.86 -4.58 12.54
C MET A 329 -6.16 -4.80 11.21
N SER A 330 -5.82 -3.73 10.50
CA SER A 330 -5.07 -3.80 9.24
C SER A 330 -3.66 -4.32 9.46
N SER A 331 -2.97 -3.89 10.51
CA SER A 331 -1.66 -4.42 10.89
C SER A 331 -1.69 -5.90 11.22
N GLN A 332 -2.69 -6.35 11.99
CA GLN A 332 -2.85 -7.77 12.32
C GLN A 332 -3.09 -8.62 11.07
N LYS A 333 -3.84 -8.13 10.08
CA LYS A 333 -4.05 -8.83 8.80
C LYS A 333 -2.71 -9.04 8.07
N GLU A 334 -1.84 -8.04 8.04
CA GLU A 334 -0.54 -8.16 7.41
C GLU A 334 0.39 -9.13 8.18
N VAL A 335 0.34 -9.14 9.50
CA VAL A 335 1.07 -10.13 10.30
C VAL A 335 0.56 -11.55 10.01
N LEU A 336 -0.75 -11.75 9.94
CA LEU A 336 -1.35 -13.04 9.58
C LEU A 336 -0.95 -13.47 8.17
N ARG A 337 -0.83 -12.54 7.22
CA ARG A 337 -0.28 -12.82 5.88
C ARG A 337 1.16 -13.34 5.95
N CYS A 338 2.00 -12.78 6.83
CA CYS A 338 3.34 -13.33 7.07
C CYS A 338 3.29 -14.80 7.52
N PHE A 339 2.36 -15.15 8.40
CA PHE A 339 2.17 -16.55 8.82
C PHE A 339 1.71 -17.45 7.67
N THR A 340 0.89 -16.95 6.73
CA THR A 340 0.54 -17.71 5.52
C THR A 340 1.78 -18.04 4.70
N VAL A 341 2.65 -17.07 4.46
CA VAL A 341 3.91 -17.26 3.72
C VAL A 341 4.78 -18.32 4.42
N LEU A 342 4.91 -18.23 5.75
CA LEU A 342 5.70 -19.18 6.54
C LEU A 342 5.07 -20.59 6.60
N ALA A 343 3.74 -20.68 6.63
CA ALA A 343 3.02 -21.95 6.55
C ALA A 343 3.24 -22.66 5.21
N CYS A 344 3.37 -21.90 4.13
CA CYS A 344 3.63 -22.46 2.80
C CYS A 344 5.08 -22.95 2.63
N CYS A 345 6.06 -22.27 3.23
CA CYS A 345 7.48 -22.61 3.03
C CYS A 345 8.05 -23.54 4.13
N SER A 346 7.58 -23.42 5.37
CA SER A 346 8.13 -24.16 6.53
C SER A 346 7.03 -24.60 7.49
N PRO A 347 6.04 -25.41 7.06
CA PRO A 347 4.88 -25.78 7.87
C PRO A 347 5.26 -26.54 9.15
N ASP A 348 6.25 -27.41 9.10
CA ASP A 348 6.68 -28.20 10.24
C ASP A 348 7.27 -27.35 11.36
N ARG A 349 8.17 -26.43 11.02
CA ARG A 349 8.78 -25.52 12.00
C ARG A 349 7.75 -24.54 12.56
N LEU A 350 6.84 -24.06 11.73
CA LEU A 350 5.74 -23.18 12.17
C LEU A 350 4.85 -23.92 13.20
N LEU A 351 4.42 -25.13 12.92
CA LEU A 351 3.59 -25.90 13.85
C LEU A 351 4.36 -26.29 15.11
N ALA A 352 5.63 -26.68 15.00
CA ALA A 352 6.48 -26.94 16.17
C ALA A 352 6.62 -25.70 17.06
N PHE A 353 6.54 -24.49 16.50
CA PHE A 353 6.52 -23.25 17.27
C PHE A 353 5.13 -22.96 17.89
N LEU A 354 4.04 -23.12 17.13
CA LEU A 354 2.68 -22.72 17.54
C LEU A 354 2.05 -23.72 18.53
N LEU A 355 2.08 -25.02 18.25
CA LEU A 355 1.28 -25.98 18.99
C LEU A 355 1.62 -26.06 20.49
N PRO A 356 2.91 -26.01 20.93
CA PRO A 356 3.23 -25.96 22.36
C PRO A 356 2.74 -24.69 23.08
N ARG A 357 2.49 -23.62 22.33
CA ARG A 357 1.98 -22.35 22.88
C ARG A 357 0.48 -22.38 23.19
N LEU A 358 -0.23 -23.40 22.74
CA LEU A 358 -1.61 -23.65 23.15
C LEU A 358 -1.69 -24.15 24.59
N ASP A 359 -0.62 -24.73 25.12
CA ASP A 359 -0.55 -25.28 26.46
C ASP A 359 -0.26 -24.24 27.56
N THR A 360 0.06 -23.00 27.16
CA THR A 360 0.33 -21.92 28.11
C THR A 360 -0.92 -21.54 28.92
N SER A 361 -0.73 -21.19 30.18
CA SER A 361 -1.78 -20.61 31.03
C SER A 361 -2.08 -19.12 30.71
N ASN A 362 -1.26 -18.48 29.89
CA ASN A 362 -1.45 -17.09 29.52
C ASN A 362 -2.56 -16.96 28.47
N GLU A 363 -3.69 -16.37 28.87
CA GLU A 363 -4.86 -16.13 28.02
C GLU A 363 -4.49 -15.50 26.68
N ARG A 364 -3.72 -14.40 26.71
CA ARG A 364 -3.38 -13.62 25.50
C ARG A 364 -2.58 -14.43 24.51
N LEU A 365 -1.59 -15.19 24.99
CA LEU A 365 -0.77 -16.05 24.15
C LEU A 365 -1.60 -17.16 23.55
N ARG A 366 -2.48 -17.78 24.33
CA ARG A 366 -3.37 -18.86 23.86
C ARG A 366 -4.34 -18.35 22.80
N VAL A 367 -5.00 -17.22 23.04
CA VAL A 367 -5.94 -16.60 22.07
C VAL A 367 -5.20 -16.20 20.79
N GLY A 368 -4.04 -15.54 20.90
CA GLY A 368 -3.25 -15.15 19.72
C GLY A 368 -2.80 -16.38 18.92
N THR A 369 -2.36 -17.43 19.57
CA THR A 369 -1.97 -18.69 18.89
C THR A 369 -3.17 -19.35 18.19
N LEU A 370 -4.35 -19.35 18.82
CA LEU A 370 -5.59 -19.85 18.20
C LEU A 370 -5.99 -19.03 16.98
N GLN A 371 -5.84 -17.69 17.03
CA GLN A 371 -6.10 -16.83 15.87
C GLN A 371 -5.17 -17.16 14.69
N ILE A 372 -3.87 -17.35 14.95
CA ILE A 372 -2.90 -17.75 13.91
C ILE A 372 -3.28 -19.12 13.36
N LEU A 373 -3.59 -20.08 14.24
CA LEU A 373 -3.95 -21.45 13.83
C LEU A 373 -5.20 -21.44 12.93
N ARG A 374 -6.25 -20.71 13.33
CA ARG A 374 -7.44 -20.49 12.50
C ARG A 374 -7.07 -19.95 11.11
N HIS A 375 -6.21 -18.95 11.09
CA HIS A 375 -5.81 -18.29 9.85
C HIS A 375 -5.07 -19.25 8.91
N ILE A 376 -4.09 -20.00 9.39
CA ILE A 376 -3.32 -20.95 8.55
C ILE A 376 -4.15 -22.15 8.10
N ILE A 377 -5.11 -22.62 8.91
CA ILE A 377 -6.06 -23.64 8.49
C ILE A 377 -6.85 -23.19 7.27
N ASN A 378 -7.29 -21.94 7.23
CA ASN A 378 -8.04 -21.38 6.12
C ASN A 378 -7.14 -21.03 4.91
N SER A 379 -5.97 -20.44 5.13
CA SER A 379 -5.14 -19.84 4.07
C SER A 379 -4.07 -20.79 3.49
N ALA A 380 -3.69 -21.85 4.22
CA ALA A 380 -2.66 -22.80 3.83
C ALA A 380 -3.17 -24.26 3.95
N ALA A 381 -4.40 -24.50 3.54
CA ALA A 381 -5.11 -25.78 3.72
C ALA A 381 -4.33 -26.96 3.14
N ALA A 382 -3.72 -26.81 1.97
CA ALA A 382 -2.95 -27.87 1.30
C ALA A 382 -1.73 -28.32 2.13
N GLN A 383 -1.00 -27.34 2.74
CA GLN A 383 0.17 -27.63 3.57
C GLN A 383 -0.23 -28.22 4.93
N MET A 384 -1.44 -27.93 5.38
CA MET A 384 -1.97 -28.44 6.66
C MET A 384 -2.61 -29.83 6.54
N GLU A 385 -2.86 -30.35 5.34
CA GLU A 385 -3.59 -31.61 5.12
C GLU A 385 -3.01 -32.79 5.92
N VAL A 386 -1.72 -33.03 5.79
CA VAL A 386 -1.02 -34.14 6.52
C VAL A 386 -0.78 -33.81 7.99
N LYS A 387 -1.06 -32.61 8.43
CA LYS A 387 -0.84 -32.14 9.81
C LYS A 387 -2.11 -32.13 10.66
N LYS A 388 -3.27 -32.42 10.09
CA LYS A 388 -4.57 -32.43 10.77
C LYS A 388 -4.57 -33.21 12.09
N PRO A 389 -4.04 -34.43 12.20
CA PRO A 389 -4.03 -35.16 13.46
C PRO A 389 -3.23 -34.48 14.58
N PHE A 390 -2.10 -33.84 14.23
CA PHE A 390 -1.27 -33.10 15.20
C PHE A 390 -1.99 -31.84 15.69
N ILE A 391 -2.65 -31.12 14.80
CA ILE A 391 -3.42 -29.93 15.12
C ILE A 391 -4.60 -30.29 16.01
N LEU A 392 -5.35 -31.33 15.69
CA LEU A 392 -6.46 -31.83 16.52
C LEU A 392 -6.02 -32.21 17.93
N SER A 393 -4.91 -32.97 18.06
CA SER A 393 -4.40 -33.41 19.35
C SER A 393 -3.93 -32.24 20.23
N SER A 394 -3.45 -31.15 19.63
CA SER A 394 -3.01 -29.94 20.35
C SER A 394 -4.16 -29.10 20.94
N MET A 395 -5.40 -29.34 20.50
CA MET A 395 -6.57 -28.63 21.02
C MET A 395 -7.02 -29.10 22.40
N ARG A 396 -6.43 -30.14 22.94
CA ARG A 396 -6.84 -30.77 24.21
C ARG A 396 -6.95 -29.78 25.38
N LEU A 397 -5.91 -28.99 25.63
CA LEU A 397 -5.93 -28.00 26.71
C LEU A 397 -6.80 -26.78 26.43
N PRO A 398 -6.79 -26.19 25.23
CA PRO A 398 -7.74 -25.14 24.88
C PRO A 398 -9.21 -25.51 25.05
N LEU A 399 -9.59 -26.75 24.76
CA LEU A 399 -10.95 -27.26 24.96
C LEU A 399 -11.39 -27.30 26.44
N LEU A 400 -10.45 -27.39 27.38
CA LEU A 400 -10.70 -27.41 28.81
C LEU A 400 -10.65 -26.02 29.46
N ASP A 401 -10.34 -24.98 28.69
CA ASP A 401 -10.19 -23.62 29.19
C ASP A 401 -11.55 -23.05 29.63
N THR A 402 -11.55 -22.37 30.76
CA THR A 402 -12.76 -21.75 31.33
C THR A 402 -12.95 -20.31 30.90
N ASN A 403 -11.90 -19.68 30.32
CA ASN A 403 -11.92 -18.29 29.89
C ASN A 403 -12.79 -18.09 28.65
N ASN A 404 -13.71 -17.16 28.68
CA ASN A 404 -14.66 -16.90 27.58
C ASN A 404 -13.98 -16.41 26.26
N LYS A 405 -12.87 -15.69 26.36
CA LYS A 405 -12.13 -15.26 25.15
C LYS A 405 -11.44 -16.45 24.47
N VAL A 406 -10.89 -17.38 25.28
CA VAL A 406 -10.31 -18.62 24.78
C VAL A 406 -11.39 -19.50 24.17
N LYS A 407 -12.52 -19.70 24.87
CA LYS A 407 -13.66 -20.47 24.34
C LYS A 407 -14.14 -19.96 22.99
N ARG A 408 -14.26 -18.61 22.85
CA ARG A 408 -14.63 -17.99 21.56
C ARG A 408 -13.61 -18.29 20.49
N ALA A 409 -12.32 -18.16 20.77
CA ALA A 409 -11.26 -18.47 19.82
C ALA A 409 -11.24 -19.96 19.42
N VAL A 410 -11.48 -20.86 20.38
CA VAL A 410 -11.61 -22.30 20.13
C VAL A 410 -12.77 -22.59 19.18
N VAL A 411 -13.96 -22.02 19.44
CA VAL A 411 -15.12 -22.18 18.54
C VAL A 411 -14.81 -21.72 17.11
N GLN A 412 -14.09 -20.59 16.97
CA GLN A 412 -13.67 -20.10 15.66
C GLN A 412 -12.66 -21.01 14.95
N VAL A 413 -11.76 -21.64 15.69
CA VAL A 413 -10.82 -22.64 15.14
C VAL A 413 -11.60 -23.88 14.70
N ILE A 414 -12.52 -24.39 15.51
CA ILE A 414 -13.36 -25.55 15.15
C ILE A 414 -14.20 -25.26 13.91
N SER A 415 -14.73 -24.04 13.77
CA SER A 415 -15.44 -23.61 12.57
C SER A 415 -14.54 -23.72 11.33
N ALA A 416 -13.29 -23.23 11.38
CA ALA A 416 -12.33 -23.39 10.30
C ALA A 416 -12.01 -24.86 10.03
N MET A 417 -11.83 -25.68 11.06
CA MET A 417 -11.61 -27.12 10.95
C MET A 417 -12.76 -27.83 10.22
N ALA A 418 -14.02 -27.44 10.49
CA ALA A 418 -15.18 -28.01 9.82
C ALA A 418 -15.19 -27.78 8.32
N HIS A 419 -14.75 -26.61 7.86
CA HIS A 419 -14.66 -26.29 6.43
C HIS A 419 -13.54 -27.03 5.69
N HIS A 420 -12.57 -27.60 6.41
CA HIS A 420 -11.37 -28.22 5.82
C HIS A 420 -11.23 -29.71 6.15
N GLY A 421 -12.33 -30.40 6.51
CA GLY A 421 -12.36 -31.85 6.68
C GLY A 421 -11.59 -32.38 7.91
N TYR A 422 -11.37 -31.56 8.94
CA TYR A 422 -10.75 -32.00 10.20
C TYR A 422 -11.69 -32.85 11.04
N LEU A 423 -13.00 -32.60 10.98
CA LEU A 423 -13.99 -33.28 11.81
C LEU A 423 -14.17 -34.76 11.42
N GLU A 424 -13.77 -35.13 10.21
CA GLU A 424 -13.79 -36.49 9.71
C GLU A 424 -12.57 -37.30 10.18
N GLN A 425 -11.57 -36.64 10.74
CA GLN A 425 -10.35 -37.29 11.25
C GLN A 425 -10.58 -37.88 12.64
N PRO A 426 -9.74 -38.87 13.05
CA PRO A 426 -9.72 -39.35 14.43
C PRO A 426 -9.50 -38.16 15.40
N GLY A 427 -10.39 -37.97 16.34
CA GLY A 427 -10.39 -36.85 17.26
C GLY A 427 -11.35 -35.70 16.86
N GLY A 428 -11.86 -35.67 15.63
CA GLY A 428 -12.82 -34.66 15.18
C GLY A 428 -14.15 -34.70 15.95
N LYS A 429 -14.57 -35.87 16.39
CA LYS A 429 -15.78 -36.05 17.22
C LYS A 429 -15.75 -35.20 18.50
N VAL A 430 -14.58 -35.09 19.14
CA VAL A 430 -14.42 -34.28 20.36
C VAL A 430 -14.68 -32.80 20.09
N MET A 431 -14.35 -32.29 18.91
CA MET A 431 -14.63 -30.92 18.48
C MET A 431 -16.15 -30.68 18.35
N VAL A 432 -16.86 -31.64 17.76
CA VAL A 432 -18.31 -31.58 17.60
C VAL A 432 -18.99 -31.61 18.96
N GLU A 433 -18.60 -32.53 19.85
CA GLU A 433 -19.11 -32.64 21.22
C GLU A 433 -18.89 -31.35 22.00
N TYR A 434 -17.74 -30.70 21.85
CA TYR A 434 -17.46 -29.42 22.47
C TYR A 434 -18.42 -28.33 22.00
N ILE A 435 -18.69 -28.19 20.71
CA ILE A 435 -19.63 -27.21 20.18
C ILE A 435 -21.04 -27.46 20.72
N VAL A 436 -21.51 -28.71 20.68
CA VAL A 436 -22.82 -29.06 21.20
C VAL A 436 -22.94 -28.68 22.69
N HIS A 437 -21.91 -28.98 23.48
CA HIS A 437 -21.90 -28.62 24.91
C HIS A 437 -21.94 -27.09 25.12
N GLN A 438 -21.15 -26.31 24.35
CA GLN A 438 -21.16 -24.86 24.45
C GLN A 438 -22.51 -24.24 24.05
N CYS A 439 -23.22 -24.81 23.09
CA CYS A 439 -24.54 -24.36 22.67
C CYS A 439 -25.64 -24.70 23.68
N ALA A 440 -25.45 -25.73 24.53
CA ALA A 440 -26.39 -26.17 25.53
C ALA A 440 -26.27 -25.39 26.85
N LEU A 441 -25.23 -24.56 27.04
CA LEU A 441 -25.07 -23.75 28.24
C LEU A 441 -26.12 -22.61 28.28
N PRO A 442 -26.74 -22.32 29.44
CA PRO A 442 -27.61 -21.15 29.54
C PRO A 442 -26.86 -19.87 29.29
N PRO A 443 -27.47 -18.86 28.64
CA PRO A 443 -26.81 -17.58 28.37
C PRO A 443 -26.39 -16.93 29.70
N GLU A 444 -25.12 -16.69 29.93
CA GLU A 444 -24.63 -15.89 31.05
C GLU A 444 -25.19 -14.47 30.94
N GLN A 445 -25.78 -13.94 32.02
CA GLN A 445 -26.46 -12.63 32.02
C GLN A 445 -25.54 -11.43 31.78
N GLU A 446 -24.23 -11.62 31.62
CA GLU A 446 -23.21 -10.53 31.44
C GLU A 446 -22.64 -10.36 30.02
N VAL A 447 -23.09 -11.08 29.01
CA VAL A 447 -22.65 -10.84 27.63
C VAL A 447 -23.67 -10.01 26.88
N ARG A 448 -23.99 -8.84 27.40
CA ARG A 448 -24.51 -7.73 26.62
C ARG A 448 -23.32 -7.05 25.91
N ALA A 449 -22.98 -7.51 24.73
CA ALA A 449 -22.43 -6.66 23.66
C ALA A 449 -22.18 -7.53 22.42
N THR A 450 -23.00 -7.31 21.40
CA THR A 450 -22.69 -7.55 20.00
C THR A 450 -22.07 -8.90 19.64
N THR A 451 -22.87 -9.94 19.72
CA THR A 451 -22.63 -11.12 18.90
C THR A 451 -23.86 -11.39 18.05
N SER A 452 -23.92 -10.70 16.92
CA SER A 452 -24.52 -11.34 15.76
C SER A 452 -23.61 -12.52 15.45
N LEU A 453 -23.99 -13.69 15.86
CA LEU A 453 -23.51 -14.96 15.33
C LEU A 453 -23.89 -14.95 13.85
N SER A 454 -23.02 -14.43 12.99
CA SER A 454 -23.02 -14.83 11.59
C SER A 454 -22.46 -16.26 11.54
N LEU A 455 -23.33 -17.19 11.83
CA LEU A 455 -23.11 -18.63 11.61
C LEU A 455 -23.35 -18.99 10.13
N TRP A 456 -23.13 -18.09 9.17
CA TRP A 456 -23.25 -18.34 7.71
C TRP A 456 -22.83 -17.11 6.91
N PRO A 457 -22.32 -17.32 5.68
CA PRO A 457 -21.24 -18.20 5.19
C PRO A 457 -19.87 -17.57 5.29
#